data_714452e09ece5e23a694962f480760dc
#
_entry.id   714452e09ece5e23a694962f480760dc
#
_cell.length_a   1.000
_cell.length_b   1.000
_cell.length_c   1.000
_cell.angle_alpha   90.00
_cell.angle_beta   90.00
_cell.angle_gamma   90.00
#
_symmetry.space_group_name_H-M   'P 1'
#
loop_
_entity.id
_entity.type
_entity.pdbx_description
1 polymer ?
#
loop_
_entity_poly.entity_id
_entity_poly.type
_entity_poly.pdbx_seq_one_letter_code
_entity_poly.pdbx_strand_id
1 'polypeptide(L)'
;MVGSRPANRIPWKSERGATLVEFALVLPLLLVLLFGMLDFGKAFNYWIDQTHLANEAARWAVVNKNPGGGTLQQYVQQQATTPELRNGGTASVPSPLQICISFPNGTSNVGDPVHVTASATYNWLPFLGTKIGIANTTITGSATMRLEALPTNYGAGCS
;
A
#
# COMPACT_ATOMS: atom_id res chain seq x y z
N MET A 1 -34.05 -66.41 -38.01
CA MET A 1 -33.24 -65.23 -38.27
C MET A 1 -33.60 -64.21 -37.21
N VAL A 2 -32.73 -64.00 -36.19
CA VAL A 2 -32.92 -63.03 -35.11
C VAL A 2 -32.03 -61.83 -35.41
N GLY A 3 -32.64 -60.70 -35.79
CA GLY A 3 -31.93 -59.48 -36.09
C GLY A 3 -31.44 -58.79 -34.80
N SER A 4 -30.13 -58.71 -34.59
CA SER A 4 -29.48 -57.96 -33.55
C SER A 4 -29.61 -56.44 -33.80
N ARG A 5 -30.30 -55.72 -32.93
CA ARG A 5 -30.35 -54.28 -32.96
C ARG A 5 -29.00 -53.72 -32.47
N PRO A 6 -28.38 -52.75 -33.18
CA PRO A 6 -27.17 -52.09 -32.68
C PRO A 6 -27.53 -51.21 -31.48
N ALA A 7 -26.81 -51.40 -30.38
CA ALA A 7 -26.92 -50.54 -29.18
C ALA A 7 -26.39 -49.12 -29.54
N ASN A 8 -27.30 -48.15 -29.53
CA ASN A 8 -27.00 -46.73 -29.73
C ASN A 8 -26.21 -46.22 -28.51
N ARG A 9 -24.90 -46.14 -28.66
CA ARG A 9 -24.02 -45.55 -27.63
C ARG A 9 -24.16 -44.04 -27.69
N ILE A 10 -24.87 -43.46 -26.73
CA ILE A 10 -24.99 -42.04 -26.55
C ILE A 10 -23.60 -41.47 -26.16
N PRO A 11 -23.00 -40.57 -26.95
CA PRO A 11 -21.69 -40.01 -26.63
C PRO A 11 -21.85 -38.90 -25.58
N TRP A 12 -21.91 -39.28 -24.30
CA TRP A 12 -22.03 -38.32 -23.17
C TRP A 12 -20.71 -37.64 -22.78
N LYS A 13 -19.64 -37.76 -23.57
CA LYS A 13 -18.29 -37.39 -23.17
C LYS A 13 -17.73 -36.07 -23.71
N SER A 14 -18.32 -35.42 -24.70
CA SER A 14 -17.69 -34.26 -25.36
C SER A 14 -18.05 -32.90 -24.74
N GLU A 15 -19.25 -32.69 -24.26
CA GLU A 15 -19.71 -31.38 -23.79
C GLU A 15 -19.11 -31.00 -22.42
N ARG A 16 -19.00 -31.94 -21.48
CA ARG A 16 -18.39 -31.69 -20.17
C ARG A 16 -16.90 -31.36 -20.26
N GLY A 17 -16.21 -31.95 -21.23
CA GLY A 17 -14.79 -31.64 -21.47
C GLY A 17 -14.57 -30.24 -22.06
N ALA A 18 -15.44 -29.82 -22.98
CA ALA A 18 -15.37 -28.49 -23.58
C ALA A 18 -15.57 -27.39 -22.52
N THR A 19 -16.58 -27.50 -21.68
CA THR A 19 -16.86 -26.52 -20.59
C THR A 19 -15.71 -26.43 -19.59
N LEU A 20 -15.04 -27.53 -19.26
CA LEU A 20 -13.87 -27.52 -18.38
C LEU A 20 -12.68 -26.78 -19.01
N VAL A 21 -12.46 -26.94 -20.33
CA VAL A 21 -11.40 -26.24 -21.06
C VAL A 21 -11.70 -24.72 -21.12
N GLU A 22 -12.94 -24.34 -21.42
CA GLU A 22 -13.38 -22.96 -21.43
C GLU A 22 -13.19 -22.30 -20.05
N PHE A 23 -13.60 -22.99 -18.97
CA PHE A 23 -13.40 -22.52 -17.61
C PHE A 23 -11.91 -22.39 -17.27
N ALA A 24 -11.08 -23.36 -17.65
CA ALA A 24 -9.64 -23.34 -17.40
C ALA A 24 -8.93 -22.16 -18.09
N LEU A 25 -9.44 -21.68 -19.24
CA LEU A 25 -8.91 -20.51 -19.93
C LEU A 25 -9.36 -19.19 -19.28
N VAL A 26 -10.58 -19.12 -18.76
CA VAL A 26 -11.12 -17.91 -18.14
C VAL A 26 -10.62 -17.75 -16.71
N LEU A 27 -10.42 -18.86 -15.99
CA LEU A 27 -10.04 -18.86 -14.58
C LEU A 27 -8.78 -18.02 -14.26
N PRO A 28 -7.66 -18.15 -15.00
CA PRO A 28 -6.46 -17.34 -14.73
C PRO A 28 -6.73 -15.83 -14.83
N LEU A 29 -7.50 -15.42 -15.85
CA LEU A 29 -7.86 -14.00 -16.02
C LEU A 29 -8.70 -13.49 -14.85
N LEU A 30 -9.69 -14.29 -14.43
CA LEU A 30 -10.55 -13.96 -13.30
C LEU A 30 -9.75 -13.86 -11.99
N LEU A 31 -8.80 -14.76 -11.76
CA LEU A 31 -7.93 -14.71 -10.58
C LEU A 31 -7.03 -13.47 -10.57
N VAL A 32 -6.45 -13.10 -11.72
CA VAL A 32 -5.63 -11.86 -11.82
C VAL A 32 -6.47 -10.63 -11.50
N LEU A 33 -7.70 -10.53 -11.99
CA LEU A 33 -8.61 -9.44 -11.68
C LEU A 33 -8.96 -9.42 -10.19
N LEU A 34 -9.28 -10.57 -9.60
CA LEU A 34 -9.62 -10.68 -8.18
C LEU A 34 -8.45 -10.23 -7.30
N PHE A 35 -7.26 -10.78 -7.54
CA PHE A 35 -6.07 -10.42 -6.77
C PHE A 35 -5.65 -8.96 -6.98
N GLY A 36 -5.81 -8.44 -8.20
CA GLY A 36 -5.59 -7.02 -8.49
C GLY A 36 -6.51 -6.09 -7.69
N MET A 37 -7.79 -6.43 -7.57
CA MET A 37 -8.74 -5.66 -6.74
C MET A 37 -8.37 -5.68 -5.26
N LEU A 38 -7.96 -6.84 -4.73
CA LEU A 38 -7.54 -6.97 -3.32
C LEU A 38 -6.26 -6.18 -3.05
N ASP A 39 -5.29 -6.25 -3.96
CA ASP A 39 -4.01 -5.56 -3.84
C ASP A 39 -4.19 -4.03 -3.91
N PHE A 40 -5.03 -3.56 -4.84
CA PHE A 40 -5.40 -2.14 -4.93
C PHE A 40 -6.09 -1.65 -3.66
N GLY A 41 -7.02 -2.43 -3.09
CA GLY A 41 -7.67 -2.11 -1.83
C GLY A 41 -6.68 -1.96 -0.67
N LYS A 42 -5.65 -2.83 -0.63
CA LYS A 42 -4.57 -2.75 0.35
C LYS A 42 -3.71 -1.49 0.17
N ALA A 43 -3.30 -1.19 -1.05
CA ALA A 43 -2.53 0.02 -1.38
C ALA A 43 -3.30 1.30 -1.04
N PHE A 44 -4.61 1.33 -1.31
CA PHE A 44 -5.47 2.45 -0.97
C PHE A 44 -5.59 2.66 0.55
N ASN A 45 -5.71 1.57 1.32
CA ASN A 45 -5.70 1.65 2.78
C ASN A 45 -4.38 2.22 3.32
N TYR A 46 -3.24 1.85 2.75
CA TYR A 46 -1.94 2.43 3.11
C TYR A 46 -1.85 3.92 2.78
N TRP A 47 -2.39 4.36 1.65
CA TRP A 47 -2.44 5.76 1.29
C TRP A 47 -3.25 6.60 2.29
N ILE A 48 -4.40 6.08 2.75
CA ILE A 48 -5.23 6.73 3.77
C ILE A 48 -4.45 6.84 5.08
N ASP A 49 -3.82 5.76 5.55
CA ASP A 49 -3.06 5.73 6.79
C ASP A 49 -1.88 6.72 6.75
N GLN A 50 -1.11 6.74 5.67
CA GLN A 50 0.00 7.68 5.46
C GLN A 50 -0.46 9.14 5.43
N THR A 51 -1.61 9.42 4.81
CA THR A 51 -2.19 10.77 4.79
C THR A 51 -2.61 11.20 6.19
N HIS A 52 -3.20 10.28 6.97
CA HIS A 52 -3.55 10.54 8.36
C HIS A 52 -2.31 10.82 9.21
N LEU A 53 -1.28 9.99 9.11
CA LEU A 53 -0.02 10.15 9.83
C LEU A 53 0.71 11.45 9.49
N ALA A 54 0.73 11.84 8.21
CA ALA A 54 1.31 13.12 7.79
C ALA A 54 0.58 14.32 8.42
N ASN A 55 -0.76 14.28 8.49
CA ASN A 55 -1.55 15.31 9.14
C ASN A 55 -1.33 15.36 10.65
N GLU A 56 -1.24 14.21 11.31
CA GLU A 56 -0.97 14.11 12.73
C GLU A 56 0.43 14.65 13.07
N ALA A 57 1.45 14.22 12.31
CA ALA A 57 2.81 14.73 12.46
C ALA A 57 2.90 16.25 12.26
N ALA A 58 2.20 16.79 11.26
CA ALA A 58 2.15 18.22 11.02
C ALA A 58 1.51 18.98 12.21
N ARG A 59 0.45 18.43 12.82
CA ARG A 59 -0.16 19.03 14.03
C ARG A 59 0.80 19.06 15.21
N TRP A 60 1.54 17.98 15.47
CA TRP A 60 2.56 17.95 16.53
C TRP A 60 3.70 18.93 16.24
N ALA A 61 4.12 19.01 14.96
CA ALA A 61 5.16 19.92 14.53
C ALA A 61 4.76 21.39 14.75
N VAL A 62 3.54 21.78 14.37
CA VAL A 62 3.02 23.15 14.48
C VAL A 62 3.11 23.69 15.92
N VAL A 63 2.77 22.88 16.91
CA VAL A 63 2.79 23.25 18.33
C VAL A 63 4.11 22.92 19.04
N ASN A 64 5.14 22.54 18.29
CA ASN A 64 6.45 22.16 18.81
C ASN A 64 6.38 21.08 19.89
N LYS A 65 5.54 20.06 19.69
CA LYS A 65 5.36 18.98 20.65
C LYS A 65 5.88 17.66 20.07
N ASN A 66 6.73 17.00 20.87
CA ASN A 66 7.17 15.62 20.61
C ASN A 66 6.73 14.75 21.79
N PRO A 67 5.65 13.95 21.65
CA PRO A 67 5.14 13.14 22.75
C PRO A 67 5.94 11.85 23.00
N GLY A 68 6.87 11.51 22.10
CA GLY A 68 7.70 10.30 22.19
C GLY A 68 9.05 10.51 22.88
N GLY A 69 9.73 9.40 23.19
CA GLY A 69 11.09 9.39 23.75
C GLY A 69 12.22 9.52 22.73
N GLY A 70 11.91 9.56 21.42
CA GLY A 70 12.85 9.67 20.30
C GLY A 70 12.57 10.91 19.44
N THR A 71 12.77 10.82 18.14
CA THR A 71 12.40 11.89 17.22
C THR A 71 10.89 11.89 16.98
N LEU A 72 10.32 13.05 16.62
CA LEU A 72 8.90 13.15 16.26
C LEU A 72 8.57 12.21 15.09
N GLN A 73 9.49 12.09 14.12
CA GLN A 73 9.35 11.18 12.97
C GLN A 73 9.21 9.73 13.41
N GLN A 74 10.07 9.26 14.32
CA GLN A 74 10.00 7.90 14.89
C GLN A 74 8.72 7.67 15.68
N TYR A 75 8.29 8.65 16.48
CA TYR A 75 7.03 8.56 17.20
C TYR A 75 5.86 8.34 16.25
N VAL A 76 5.75 9.17 15.21
CA VAL A 76 4.66 9.08 14.23
C VAL A 76 4.72 7.77 13.44
N GLN A 77 5.90 7.32 13.04
CA GLN A 77 6.09 6.03 12.37
C GLN A 77 5.49 4.87 13.19
N GLN A 78 5.69 4.90 14.52
CA GLN A 78 5.12 3.89 15.42
C GLN A 78 3.59 3.95 15.54
N GLN A 79 2.95 5.05 15.15
CA GLN A 79 1.49 5.19 15.13
C GLN A 79 0.85 4.58 13.88
N ALA A 80 1.63 4.13 12.88
CA ALA A 80 1.09 3.47 11.70
C ALA A 80 0.17 2.30 12.10
N THR A 81 -0.99 2.21 11.46
CA THR A 81 -2.05 1.27 11.84
C THR A 81 -1.60 -0.18 11.63
N THR A 82 -0.82 -0.44 10.57
CA THR A 82 -0.40 -1.80 10.23
C THR A 82 1.05 -2.07 10.64
N PRO A 83 1.36 -3.28 11.16
CA PRO A 83 2.75 -3.69 11.43
C PRO A 83 3.65 -3.63 10.19
N GLU A 84 3.09 -3.85 9.00
CA GLU A 84 3.81 -3.78 7.73
C GLU A 84 4.35 -2.37 7.45
N LEU A 85 3.57 -1.32 7.69
CA LEU A 85 4.04 0.06 7.55
C LEU A 85 5.02 0.45 8.65
N ARG A 86 4.82 -0.03 9.89
CA ARG A 86 5.74 0.27 11.01
C ARG A 86 7.11 -0.35 10.85
N ASN A 87 7.17 -1.61 10.45
CA ASN A 87 8.39 -2.42 10.53
C ASN A 87 8.95 -2.76 9.14
N GLY A 88 8.16 -2.67 8.07
CA GLY A 88 8.54 -3.19 6.76
C GLY A 88 8.71 -4.71 6.75
N GLY A 89 9.59 -5.20 5.89
CA GLY A 89 10.04 -6.61 5.86
C GLY A 89 9.05 -7.57 5.22
N THR A 90 7.97 -7.10 4.62
CA THR A 90 7.01 -7.94 3.88
C THR A 90 7.24 -7.84 2.38
N ALA A 91 6.70 -8.81 1.63
CA ALA A 91 6.80 -8.80 0.17
C ALA A 91 6.12 -7.58 -0.47
N SER A 92 5.03 -7.09 0.14
CA SER A 92 4.30 -5.89 -0.33
C SER A 92 4.95 -4.60 0.13
N VAL A 93 5.50 -4.56 1.36
CA VAL A 93 6.14 -3.38 1.97
C VAL A 93 7.53 -3.78 2.47
N PRO A 94 8.58 -3.67 1.63
CA PRO A 94 9.92 -4.16 1.97
C PRO A 94 10.62 -3.33 3.04
N SER A 95 10.33 -2.04 3.11
CA SER A 95 10.95 -1.10 4.05
C SER A 95 9.89 -0.44 4.92
N PRO A 96 10.21 -0.06 6.16
CA PRO A 96 9.27 0.67 7.00
C PRO A 96 8.89 2.01 6.38
N LEU A 97 7.76 2.54 6.82
CA LEU A 97 7.28 3.88 6.49
C LEU A 97 8.33 4.92 6.87
N GLN A 98 8.67 5.82 5.96
CA GLN A 98 9.49 6.99 6.22
C GLN A 98 8.61 8.21 6.53
N ILE A 99 8.92 8.90 7.63
CA ILE A 99 8.35 10.20 7.96
C ILE A 99 9.43 11.25 7.77
N CYS A 100 9.19 12.21 6.86
CA CYS A 100 10.10 13.31 6.62
C CYS A 100 9.44 14.64 7.00
N ILE A 101 10.16 15.48 7.72
CA ILE A 101 9.76 16.86 8.05
C ILE A 101 10.70 17.83 7.34
N SER A 102 10.15 18.82 6.67
CA SER A 102 10.89 19.84 5.96
C SER A 102 10.28 21.23 6.13
N PHE A 103 11.11 22.25 5.97
CA PHE A 103 10.71 23.65 5.98
C PHE A 103 10.89 24.22 4.57
N PRO A 104 9.82 24.32 3.76
CA PRO A 104 9.90 24.70 2.35
C PRO A 104 10.57 26.04 2.09
N ASN A 105 10.44 26.99 3.02
CA ASN A 105 11.04 28.33 2.91
C ASN A 105 12.50 28.39 3.38
N GLY A 106 13.06 27.26 3.85
CA GLY A 106 14.41 27.22 4.45
C GLY A 106 14.50 27.86 5.84
N THR A 107 13.40 28.40 6.35
CA THR A 107 13.27 29.02 7.68
C THR A 107 12.20 28.30 8.48
N SER A 108 12.30 28.39 9.80
CA SER A 108 11.38 27.73 10.72
C SER A 108 10.83 28.71 11.77
N ASN A 109 10.56 29.96 11.36
CA ASN A 109 9.96 30.95 12.22
C ASN A 109 8.46 30.68 12.41
N VAL A 110 7.88 31.28 13.45
CA VAL A 110 6.43 31.26 13.65
C VAL A 110 5.74 31.85 12.42
N GLY A 111 4.76 31.13 11.86
CA GLY A 111 4.07 31.51 10.64
C GLY A 111 4.65 30.87 9.36
N ASP A 112 5.88 30.33 9.40
CA ASP A 112 6.46 29.60 8.26
C ASP A 112 5.77 28.24 8.04
N PRO A 113 5.76 27.74 6.79
CA PRO A 113 5.20 26.42 6.51
C PRO A 113 6.12 25.31 7.01
N VAL A 114 5.55 24.32 7.68
CA VAL A 114 6.15 23.00 7.90
C VAL A 114 5.46 22.01 6.98
N HIS A 115 6.26 21.26 6.22
CA HIS A 115 5.79 20.21 5.32
C HIS A 115 6.21 18.86 5.83
N VAL A 116 5.24 17.95 5.97
CA VAL A 116 5.45 16.57 6.41
C VAL A 116 5.02 15.62 5.32
N THR A 117 5.85 14.63 5.04
CA THR A 117 5.54 13.53 4.15
C THR A 117 5.67 12.21 4.88
N ALA A 118 4.72 11.32 4.64
CA ALA A 118 4.75 9.94 5.06
C ALA A 118 4.78 9.08 3.80
N SER A 119 5.83 8.29 3.58
CA SER A 119 6.01 7.54 2.34
C SER A 119 6.49 6.11 2.59
N ALA A 120 5.98 5.17 1.80
CA ALA A 120 6.42 3.78 1.82
C ALA A 120 6.45 3.21 0.40
N THR A 121 7.44 2.36 0.13
CA THR A 121 7.50 1.60 -1.13
C THR A 121 6.52 0.44 -1.07
N TYR A 122 5.67 0.34 -2.08
CA TYR A 122 4.69 -0.72 -2.24
C TYR A 122 4.98 -1.55 -3.47
N ASN A 123 5.07 -2.87 -3.31
CA ASN A 123 5.25 -3.83 -4.40
C ASN A 123 3.89 -4.43 -4.78
N TRP A 124 3.45 -4.17 -6.01
CA TRP A 124 2.21 -4.70 -6.55
C TRP A 124 2.32 -6.19 -6.84
N LEU A 125 1.31 -6.97 -6.46
CA LEU A 125 1.24 -8.40 -6.73
C LEU A 125 2.61 -9.08 -6.51
N PRO A 126 3.16 -9.09 -5.28
CA PRO A 126 4.58 -9.39 -5.04
C PRO A 126 5.05 -10.75 -5.56
N PHE A 127 4.11 -11.69 -5.79
CA PHE A 127 4.42 -13.00 -6.37
C PHE A 127 4.36 -13.04 -7.92
N LEU A 128 3.69 -12.05 -8.55
CA LEU A 128 3.54 -11.94 -10.01
C LEU A 128 4.25 -10.71 -10.58
N GLY A 129 4.27 -9.61 -9.83
CA GLY A 129 4.75 -8.30 -10.30
C GLY A 129 6.15 -8.33 -10.89
N THR A 130 7.08 -9.05 -10.26
CA THR A 130 8.44 -9.22 -10.77
C THR A 130 8.49 -10.05 -12.06
N LYS A 131 7.52 -10.93 -12.29
CA LYS A 131 7.45 -11.78 -13.50
C LYS A 131 6.84 -11.06 -14.69
N ILE A 132 5.91 -10.14 -14.44
CA ILE A 132 5.19 -9.39 -15.49
C ILE A 132 5.69 -7.95 -15.63
N GLY A 133 6.78 -7.58 -14.90
CA GLY A 133 7.41 -6.27 -15.00
C GLY A 133 6.62 -5.13 -14.36
N ILE A 134 5.68 -5.41 -13.47
CA ILE A 134 5.00 -4.38 -12.67
C ILE A 134 5.97 -3.93 -11.58
N ALA A 135 6.42 -2.69 -11.69
CA ALA A 135 7.36 -2.08 -10.76
C ALA A 135 6.70 -1.79 -9.40
N ASN A 136 7.55 -1.55 -8.41
CA ASN A 136 7.14 -0.94 -7.15
C ASN A 136 6.66 0.50 -7.37
N THR A 137 5.82 0.99 -6.47
CA THR A 137 5.34 2.37 -6.46
C THR A 137 5.54 2.94 -5.05
N THR A 138 5.99 4.19 -4.96
CA THR A 138 6.01 4.88 -3.68
C THR A 138 4.62 5.47 -3.42
N ILE A 139 3.97 5.04 -2.35
CA ILE A 139 2.74 5.64 -1.85
C ILE A 139 3.14 6.75 -0.88
N THR A 140 2.55 7.93 -1.02
CA THR A 140 2.90 9.10 -0.21
C THR A 140 1.64 9.82 0.26
N GLY A 141 1.57 10.07 1.57
CA GLY A 141 0.68 11.04 2.18
C GLY A 141 1.46 12.29 2.55
N SER A 142 0.88 13.48 2.45
CA SER A 142 1.56 14.72 2.82
C SER A 142 0.62 15.73 3.47
N ALA A 143 1.18 16.58 4.32
CA ALA A 143 0.47 17.68 4.94
C ALA A 143 1.39 18.89 5.06
N THR A 144 0.83 20.09 4.89
CA THR A 144 1.54 21.35 5.11
C THR A 144 0.72 22.24 6.04
N MET A 145 1.33 22.69 7.10
CA MET A 145 0.70 23.58 8.09
C MET A 145 1.64 24.74 8.44
N ARG A 146 1.12 25.80 9.08
CA ARG A 146 1.94 26.95 9.53
C ARG A 146 2.36 26.76 10.97
N LEU A 147 3.63 27.04 11.27
CA LEU A 147 4.19 26.96 12.61
C LEU A 147 3.53 27.99 13.56
N GLU A 148 3.08 27.52 14.70
CA GLU A 148 2.60 28.35 15.80
C GLU A 148 3.67 28.55 16.88
N ALA A 149 4.69 27.67 16.90
CA ALA A 149 5.81 27.74 17.82
C ALA A 149 7.13 27.44 17.10
N LEU A 150 8.25 27.91 17.61
CA LEU A 150 9.59 27.59 17.10
C LEU A 150 9.89 26.09 17.32
N PRO A 151 10.39 25.37 16.33
CA PRO A 151 10.68 23.94 16.43
C PRO A 151 11.97 23.67 17.21
N THR A 152 11.87 23.54 18.52
CA THR A 152 12.99 23.19 19.41
C THR A 152 13.00 21.73 19.82
N ASN A 153 11.85 21.03 19.74
CA ASN A 153 11.68 19.64 20.17
C ASN A 153 11.74 18.63 19.02
N TYR A 154 11.91 19.09 17.79
CA TYR A 154 12.10 18.26 16.60
C TYR A 154 12.91 19.04 15.56
N GLY A 155 13.43 18.34 14.55
CA GLY A 155 14.19 18.94 13.46
C GLY A 155 13.72 18.45 12.08
N ALA A 156 14.17 19.13 11.03
CA ALA A 156 14.02 18.64 9.67
C ALA A 156 14.80 17.33 9.50
N GLY A 157 14.30 16.47 8.62
CA GLY A 157 14.93 15.17 8.30
C GLY A 157 13.90 14.07 8.16
N CYS A 158 14.40 12.88 7.85
CA CYS A 158 13.62 11.65 7.71
C CYS A 158 14.05 10.62 8.75
N SER A 159 13.14 9.74 9.15
CA SER A 159 13.41 8.58 9.99
C SER A 159 13.11 7.30 9.22
#